data_9ca73a23302d0ba11ebaf23d61f88e8e
#
_entry.id   9ca73a23302d0ba11ebaf23d61f88e8e
#
_cell.length_a   1.000
_cell.length_b   1.000
_cell.length_c   1.000
_cell.angle_alpha   90.00
_cell.angle_beta   90.00
_cell.angle_gamma   90.00
#
_symmetry.space_group_name_H-M   'P 1'
#
loop_
_entity.id
_entity.type
_entity.pdbx_description
1 polymer ?
#
loop_
_entity_poly.entity_id
_entity_poly.type
_entity_poly.pdbx_seq_one_letter_code
_entity_poly.pdbx_strand_id
1 'polypeptide(L)'
;MEESRRRKEEKARVAASADTDGDDGDDGNCVTDVHSDESDEDTDDASDDRPSATDRLPLTPIILLLAILVAASCSTQQNNSQTRMWHAFNARYNTYFNASQAFIEGCDEQERGNRDDYTQLLPIYAVGNKQSRSIGTSHFDRTIEKSEKAIRRHSIKRRPEWNKQRRKTKADIEWLNRHEYNPFLWRAWLLLGKAQFHEGNFEESAATFGYMARLYKTQPIILARARAWQAKCYAEMGWRYETEDLITNQHRDSIPRQAVADWDFTLADHYLRTGQYADATRYLLRCIRHERRRQRKARLWYIVGQIEQHQGHSQQAFEAYRHVVRLQPPYELEFNARISQTEVMASADAKGMIR
;
A
#
# COMPACT_ATOMS: atom_id res chain seq x y z
N MET A 1 -11.68 26.11 -40.64
CA MET A 1 -12.37 24.98 -39.97
C MET A 1 -11.40 23.89 -39.50
N GLU A 2 -10.32 23.64 -40.23
CA GLU A 2 -9.31 22.61 -39.92
C GLU A 2 -8.45 22.94 -38.68
N GLU A 3 -8.10 24.21 -38.50
CA GLU A 3 -7.28 24.68 -37.36
C GLU A 3 -8.01 24.56 -36.00
N SER A 4 -9.33 24.76 -36.01
CA SER A 4 -10.17 24.55 -34.81
C SER A 4 -10.33 23.06 -34.46
N ARG A 5 -10.21 22.18 -35.45
CA ARG A 5 -10.23 20.73 -35.27
C ARG A 5 -8.90 20.23 -34.71
N ARG A 6 -7.77 20.72 -35.23
CA ARG A 6 -6.41 20.42 -34.65
C ARG A 6 -6.25 20.86 -33.24
N ARG A 7 -6.71 22.06 -32.83
CA ARG A 7 -6.66 22.53 -31.44
C ARG A 7 -7.56 21.72 -30.53
N LYS A 8 -8.65 21.14 -30.98
CA LYS A 8 -9.49 20.24 -30.19
C LYS A 8 -8.86 18.86 -30.02
N GLU A 9 -8.18 18.34 -31.03
CA GLU A 9 -7.48 17.07 -30.98
C GLU A 9 -6.19 17.16 -30.14
N GLU A 10 -5.49 18.29 -30.15
CA GLU A 10 -4.33 18.55 -29.33
C GLU A 10 -4.71 18.70 -27.82
N LYS A 11 -5.83 19.40 -27.53
CA LYS A 11 -6.38 19.46 -26.17
C LYS A 11 -6.89 18.11 -25.68
N ALA A 12 -7.42 17.27 -26.56
CA ALA A 12 -7.82 15.91 -26.21
C ALA A 12 -6.62 15.00 -25.96
N ARG A 13 -5.51 15.18 -26.69
CA ARG A 13 -4.24 14.46 -26.45
C ARG A 13 -3.57 14.88 -25.14
N VAL A 14 -3.54 16.17 -24.83
CA VAL A 14 -3.00 16.68 -23.55
C VAL A 14 -3.86 16.25 -22.37
N ALA A 15 -5.17 16.16 -22.53
CA ALA A 15 -6.05 15.63 -21.48
C ALA A 15 -5.90 14.10 -21.31
N ALA A 16 -5.63 13.37 -22.39
CA ALA A 16 -5.38 11.92 -22.33
C ALA A 16 -3.97 11.58 -21.79
N SER A 17 -2.97 12.45 -21.99
CA SER A 17 -1.63 12.26 -21.40
C SER A 17 -1.58 12.62 -19.89
N ALA A 18 -2.49 13.48 -19.43
CA ALA A 18 -2.60 13.80 -18.00
C ALA A 18 -3.24 12.67 -17.17
N ASP A 19 -3.94 11.74 -17.80
CA ASP A 19 -4.52 10.55 -17.14
C ASP A 19 -3.58 9.33 -17.14
N THR A 20 -2.45 9.38 -17.86
CA THR A 20 -1.50 8.26 -17.96
C THR A 20 -0.25 8.40 -17.09
N ASP A 21 0.05 9.58 -16.56
CA ASP A 21 1.21 9.82 -15.68
C ASP A 21 0.88 9.72 -14.18
N GLY A 22 -0.10 8.92 -13.80
CA GLY A 22 -0.54 8.74 -12.42
C GLY A 22 -0.44 7.31 -11.89
N ASP A 23 0.13 6.38 -12.64
CA ASP A 23 0.32 4.98 -12.21
C ASP A 23 1.79 4.70 -11.87
N ASP A 24 2.41 5.61 -11.11
CA ASP A 24 3.55 5.23 -10.29
C ASP A 24 3.03 4.25 -9.26
N GLY A 25 3.29 2.98 -9.50
CA GLY A 25 2.97 1.87 -8.62
C GLY A 25 3.57 2.06 -7.24
N ASP A 26 2.91 2.90 -6.44
CA ASP A 26 3.10 2.99 -5.00
C ASP A 26 2.41 1.78 -4.39
N ASP A 27 2.93 0.61 -4.75
CA ASP A 27 2.72 -0.59 -3.99
C ASP A 27 3.36 -0.31 -2.63
N GLY A 28 2.51 0.03 -1.66
CA GLY A 28 2.86 0.28 -0.27
C GLY A 28 3.47 -0.94 0.45
N ASN A 29 4.31 -1.63 -0.24
CA ASN A 29 5.37 -2.48 0.22
C ASN A 29 6.58 -1.58 0.39
N CYS A 30 6.82 -1.16 1.64
CA CYS A 30 8.02 -0.55 2.18
C CYS A 30 9.19 -0.37 1.17
N VAL A 31 9.23 0.71 0.41
CA VAL A 31 10.39 1.06 -0.44
C VAL A 31 11.07 2.25 0.18
N THR A 32 12.29 2.07 0.59
CA THR A 32 13.20 3.13 1.02
C THR A 32 14.08 3.55 -0.13
N ASP A 33 14.04 4.82 -0.49
CA ASP A 33 15.20 5.56 -0.99
C ASP A 33 15.17 6.90 -0.27
N VAL A 34 16.10 7.06 0.67
CA VAL A 34 16.39 8.32 1.35
C VAL A 34 17.85 8.62 1.13
N HIS A 35 18.15 9.64 0.35
CA HIS A 35 19.39 10.39 0.48
C HIS A 35 19.17 11.50 1.51
N SER A 36 19.90 11.39 2.60
CA SER A 36 20.14 12.41 3.59
C SER A 36 21.19 13.38 3.08
N ASP A 37 20.87 14.66 3.07
CA ASP A 37 21.89 15.70 3.22
C ASP A 37 21.50 16.59 4.39
N GLU A 38 22.29 16.43 5.45
CA GLU A 38 22.42 17.39 6.53
C GLU A 38 23.31 18.55 6.07
N SER A 39 22.95 19.78 6.44
CA SER A 39 23.94 20.80 6.77
C SER A 39 23.30 21.84 7.68
N ASP A 40 23.74 21.79 8.93
CA ASP A 40 23.72 22.89 9.87
C ASP A 40 24.54 24.08 9.34
N GLU A 41 24.16 25.29 9.71
CA GLU A 41 25.01 26.23 10.43
C GLU A 41 24.32 27.56 10.70
N ASP A 42 24.31 27.87 11.99
CA ASP A 42 24.08 29.18 12.55
C ASP A 42 25.11 30.19 12.09
N THR A 43 24.70 31.46 11.91
CA THR A 43 25.50 32.60 12.36
C THR A 43 24.62 33.85 12.48
N ASP A 44 24.52 34.36 13.70
CA ASP A 44 24.17 35.70 14.04
C ASP A 44 25.10 36.70 13.36
N ASP A 45 24.55 37.77 12.80
CA ASP A 45 25.21 39.07 12.94
C ASP A 45 24.21 40.22 12.80
N ALA A 46 24.22 41.07 13.81
CA ALA A 46 23.42 42.24 13.91
C ALA A 46 24.10 43.40 13.17
N SER A 47 23.40 44.05 12.26
CA SER A 47 23.72 45.42 11.87
C SER A 47 22.46 46.25 11.70
N ASP A 48 22.41 47.26 12.56
CA ASP A 48 21.49 48.36 12.62
C ASP A 48 21.64 49.22 11.35
N ASP A 49 20.58 49.21 10.48
CA ASP A 49 20.46 50.23 9.44
C ASP A 49 18.95 50.58 9.31
N ARG A 50 18.63 51.75 9.80
CA ARG A 50 17.32 52.38 9.62
C ARG A 50 17.20 52.93 8.19
N PRO A 51 16.24 52.48 7.38
CA PRO A 51 15.82 53.23 6.22
C PRO A 51 14.67 54.16 6.54
N SER A 52 14.81 55.33 6.03
CA SER A 52 13.92 56.50 6.06
C SER A 52 12.48 56.21 5.65
N ALA A 53 11.61 57.00 6.29
CA ALA A 53 10.19 57.06 5.97
C ALA A 53 9.94 57.57 4.55
N THR A 54 9.46 56.71 3.65
CA THR A 54 8.58 57.12 2.53
C THR A 54 7.90 55.89 1.93
N ASP A 55 6.61 56.00 1.64
CA ASP A 55 5.71 55.04 0.98
C ASP A 55 5.16 53.88 1.84
N ARG A 56 4.32 54.28 2.81
CA ARG A 56 3.32 53.34 3.36
C ARG A 56 2.24 53.15 2.31
N LEU A 57 2.35 52.09 1.51
CA LEU A 57 1.18 51.55 0.81
C LEU A 57 0.05 51.39 1.80
N PRO A 58 -1.18 51.87 1.47
CA PRO A 58 -2.30 51.80 2.41
C PRO A 58 -2.56 50.34 2.80
N LEU A 59 -2.28 50.00 4.05
CA LEU A 59 -2.46 48.64 4.61
C LEU A 59 -3.91 48.16 4.47
N THR A 60 -4.85 49.11 4.40
CA THR A 60 -6.28 48.81 4.31
C THR A 60 -6.69 47.96 3.08
N PRO A 61 -6.26 48.23 1.83
CA PRO A 61 -6.63 47.38 0.71
C PRO A 61 -5.94 46.02 0.76
N ILE A 62 -4.71 45.91 1.34
CA ILE A 62 -4.03 44.66 1.52
C ILE A 62 -4.73 43.77 2.55
N ILE A 63 -5.18 44.35 3.68
CA ILE A 63 -5.96 43.68 4.70
C ILE A 63 -7.33 43.28 4.14
N LEU A 64 -7.95 44.12 3.34
CA LEU A 64 -9.23 43.83 2.69
C LEU A 64 -9.09 42.72 1.66
N LEU A 65 -8.01 42.72 0.86
CA LEU A 65 -7.69 41.66 -0.09
C LEU A 65 -7.39 40.33 0.62
N LEU A 66 -6.65 40.37 1.73
CA LEU A 66 -6.40 39.20 2.58
C LEU A 66 -7.70 38.69 3.24
N ALA A 67 -8.55 39.58 3.70
CA ALA A 67 -9.85 39.24 4.28
C ALA A 67 -10.80 38.65 3.22
N ILE A 68 -10.78 39.15 1.98
CA ILE A 68 -11.52 38.58 0.84
C ILE A 68 -10.95 37.21 0.44
N LEU A 69 -9.62 37.05 0.45
CA LEU A 69 -8.96 35.75 0.21
C LEU A 69 -9.29 34.74 1.32
N VAL A 70 -9.35 35.16 2.57
CA VAL A 70 -9.76 34.32 3.70
C VAL A 70 -11.25 34.01 3.67
N ALA A 71 -12.10 34.95 3.29
CA ALA A 71 -13.55 34.77 3.13
C ALA A 71 -13.89 33.93 1.88
N ALA A 72 -13.10 34.04 0.81
CA ALA A 72 -13.13 33.16 -0.37
C ALA A 72 -12.51 31.77 -0.08
N SER A 73 -11.90 31.58 1.10
CA SER A 73 -11.45 30.29 1.61
C SER A 73 -12.65 29.39 1.86
N CYS A 74 -13.17 28.96 0.79
CA CYS A 74 -14.13 27.96 0.45
C CYS A 74 -14.67 27.14 1.60
N SER A 75 -15.94 27.15 1.72
CA SER A 75 -16.73 26.03 2.20
C SER A 75 -16.15 24.73 1.60
N THR A 76 -15.40 23.99 2.41
CA THR A 76 -14.89 22.63 2.13
C THR A 76 -16.03 21.65 1.78
N GLN A 77 -17.26 22.13 1.79
CA GLN A 77 -18.47 21.40 1.52
C GLN A 77 -18.86 21.36 0.03
N GLN A 78 -18.25 22.19 -0.83
CA GLN A 78 -18.55 22.15 -2.27
C GLN A 78 -17.72 21.09 -2.99
N ASN A 79 -18.38 20.24 -3.79
CA ASN A 79 -17.72 19.26 -4.61
C ASN A 79 -17.55 19.76 -6.03
N ASN A 80 -16.50 20.54 -6.28
CA ASN A 80 -16.09 20.97 -7.61
C ASN A 80 -14.69 20.43 -7.94
N SER A 81 -14.22 20.62 -9.18
CA SER A 81 -12.93 20.11 -9.66
C SER A 81 -11.75 20.67 -8.85
N GLN A 82 -11.78 21.97 -8.55
CA GLN A 82 -10.70 22.64 -7.80
C GLN A 82 -10.63 22.12 -6.36
N THR A 83 -11.78 21.97 -5.70
CA THR A 83 -11.84 21.44 -4.32
C THR A 83 -11.32 20.01 -4.28
N ARG A 84 -11.70 19.14 -5.24
CA ARG A 84 -11.17 17.77 -5.31
C ARG A 84 -9.66 17.74 -5.49
N MET A 85 -9.13 18.56 -6.41
CA MET A 85 -7.69 18.66 -6.65
C MET A 85 -6.95 19.17 -5.41
N TRP A 86 -7.45 20.22 -4.76
CA TRP A 86 -6.86 20.78 -3.55
C TRP A 86 -6.82 19.77 -2.40
N HIS A 87 -7.95 19.07 -2.15
CA HIS A 87 -8.01 18.05 -1.10
C HIS A 87 -7.14 16.84 -1.43
N ALA A 88 -7.07 16.40 -2.70
CA ALA A 88 -6.20 15.32 -3.12
C ALA A 88 -4.73 15.68 -2.94
N PHE A 89 -4.33 16.88 -3.35
CA PHE A 89 -2.97 17.37 -3.20
C PHE A 89 -2.55 17.45 -1.72
N ASN A 90 -3.35 18.12 -0.89
CA ASN A 90 -3.02 18.26 0.53
C ASN A 90 -3.05 16.93 1.30
N ALA A 91 -3.96 16.01 0.95
CA ALA A 91 -3.97 14.68 1.51
C ALA A 91 -2.68 13.93 1.17
N ARG A 92 -2.20 14.03 -0.09
CA ARG A 92 -1.02 13.31 -0.58
C ARG A 92 0.27 13.84 0.05
N TYR A 93 0.55 15.12 -0.09
CA TYR A 93 1.88 15.69 0.19
C TYR A 93 2.10 16.11 1.64
N ASN A 94 1.06 16.18 2.45
CA ASN A 94 1.19 16.55 3.85
C ASN A 94 0.94 15.35 4.77
N THR A 95 -0.31 14.90 4.83
CA THR A 95 -0.71 13.93 5.87
C THR A 95 -0.35 12.50 5.49
N TYR A 96 -0.63 12.11 4.24
CA TYR A 96 -0.35 10.76 3.76
C TYR A 96 1.14 10.49 3.63
N PHE A 97 1.94 11.45 3.13
CA PHE A 97 3.38 11.29 3.02
C PHE A 97 4.00 10.92 4.37
N ASN A 98 3.70 11.71 5.42
CA ASN A 98 4.18 11.44 6.77
C ASN A 98 3.65 10.09 7.33
N ALA A 99 2.41 9.72 6.99
CA ALA A 99 1.86 8.42 7.37
C ALA A 99 2.60 7.28 6.67
N SER A 100 2.91 7.42 5.38
CA SER A 100 3.62 6.39 4.62
C SER A 100 5.06 6.19 5.08
N GLN A 101 5.75 7.28 5.45
CA GLN A 101 7.10 7.18 6.03
C GLN A 101 7.07 6.42 7.37
N ALA A 102 6.18 6.80 8.29
CA ALA A 102 6.03 6.09 9.55
C ALA A 102 5.68 4.60 9.33
N PHE A 103 4.82 4.28 8.36
CA PHE A 103 4.50 2.90 8.01
C PHE A 103 5.73 2.12 7.54
N ILE A 104 6.57 2.73 6.69
CA ILE A 104 7.82 2.13 6.21
C ILE A 104 8.76 1.84 7.37
N GLU A 105 8.97 2.83 8.24
CA GLU A 105 9.81 2.72 9.44
C GLU A 105 9.32 1.60 10.36
N GLY A 106 8.00 1.52 10.60
CA GLY A 106 7.39 0.45 11.41
C GLY A 106 7.57 -0.94 10.80
N CYS A 107 7.39 -1.07 9.48
CA CYS A 107 7.65 -2.33 8.78
C CYS A 107 9.12 -2.74 8.86
N ASP A 108 10.04 -1.79 8.70
CA ASP A 108 11.49 -2.07 8.76
C ASP A 108 11.94 -2.45 10.18
N GLU A 109 11.38 -1.80 11.19
CA GLU A 109 11.61 -2.17 12.59
C GLU A 109 11.05 -3.56 12.90
N GLN A 110 9.82 -3.84 12.43
CA GLN A 110 9.18 -5.15 12.61
C GLN A 110 9.98 -6.27 11.92
N GLU A 111 10.47 -6.04 10.69
CA GLU A 111 11.29 -7.02 9.98
C GLU A 111 12.64 -7.26 10.64
N ARG A 112 13.29 -6.22 11.17
CA ARG A 112 14.58 -6.32 11.88
C ARG A 112 14.46 -6.99 13.25
N GLY A 113 13.37 -6.71 13.95
CA GLY A 113 13.13 -7.27 15.29
C GLY A 113 12.44 -8.64 15.26
N ASN A 114 11.90 -9.06 14.13
CA ASN A 114 11.23 -10.35 13.99
C ASN A 114 12.24 -11.49 14.15
N ARG A 115 11.87 -12.47 14.99
CA ARG A 115 12.60 -13.73 15.14
C ARG A 115 11.75 -14.88 14.66
N ASP A 116 12.21 -15.55 13.62
CA ASP A 116 11.53 -16.70 13.03
C ASP A 116 11.94 -17.99 13.71
N ASP A 117 10.97 -18.89 13.89
CA ASP A 117 11.23 -20.27 14.24
C ASP A 117 11.38 -21.11 12.94
N TYR A 118 12.61 -21.32 12.53
CA TYR A 118 12.95 -22.05 11.31
C TYR A 118 12.63 -23.55 11.36
N THR A 119 12.26 -24.08 12.53
CA THR A 119 11.79 -25.47 12.67
C THR A 119 10.35 -25.64 12.22
N GLN A 120 9.63 -24.52 12.07
CA GLN A 120 8.25 -24.48 11.62
C GLN A 120 8.14 -23.80 10.25
N LEU A 121 7.01 -24.04 9.59
CA LEU A 121 6.70 -23.34 8.35
C LEU A 121 6.54 -21.84 8.63
N LEU A 122 7.35 -21.00 7.99
CA LEU A 122 7.34 -19.58 8.23
C LEU A 122 6.06 -18.91 7.72
N PRO A 123 5.48 -17.95 8.44
CA PRO A 123 4.41 -17.12 7.93
C PRO A 123 4.95 -16.17 6.84
N ILE A 124 4.08 -15.78 5.90
CA ILE A 124 4.45 -14.84 4.83
C ILE A 124 4.83 -13.47 5.42
N TYR A 125 4.07 -13.00 6.40
CA TYR A 125 4.30 -11.72 7.09
C TYR A 125 4.88 -11.92 8.48
N ALA A 126 5.80 -11.04 8.89
CA ALA A 126 6.38 -11.07 10.24
C ALA A 126 5.31 -10.99 11.35
N VAL A 127 4.23 -10.25 11.12
CA VAL A 127 3.09 -10.12 12.06
C VAL A 127 2.39 -11.45 12.36
N GLY A 128 2.54 -12.46 11.52
CA GLY A 128 2.09 -13.82 11.80
C GLY A 128 2.74 -14.41 13.05
N ASN A 129 3.96 -14.00 13.39
CA ASN A 129 4.63 -14.32 14.66
C ASN A 129 4.06 -13.42 15.77
N LYS A 130 3.44 -14.01 16.78
CA LYS A 130 2.80 -13.26 17.88
C LYS A 130 3.75 -12.27 18.57
N GLN A 131 5.04 -12.63 18.71
CA GLN A 131 6.06 -11.79 19.32
C GLN A 131 6.40 -10.55 18.50
N SER A 132 6.17 -10.57 17.18
CA SER A 132 6.47 -9.46 16.28
C SER A 132 5.37 -8.41 16.22
N ARG A 133 4.20 -8.67 16.80
CA ARG A 133 3.05 -7.75 16.78
C ARG A 133 3.27 -6.49 17.60
N SER A 134 4.12 -6.55 18.64
CA SER A 134 4.48 -5.40 19.46
C SER A 134 5.66 -4.58 18.92
N ILE A 135 6.28 -5.03 17.82
CA ILE A 135 7.44 -4.35 17.24
C ILE A 135 6.94 -3.29 16.24
N GLY A 136 7.47 -2.07 16.38
CA GLY A 136 7.11 -0.95 15.49
C GLY A 136 5.77 -0.29 15.81
N THR A 137 5.14 -0.61 16.94
CA THR A 137 3.82 -0.08 17.36
C THR A 137 3.76 1.43 17.31
N SER A 138 4.77 2.14 17.80
CA SER A 138 4.79 3.62 17.80
C SER A 138 4.71 4.22 16.38
N HIS A 139 5.33 3.55 15.41
CA HIS A 139 5.29 3.95 14.01
C HIS A 139 3.93 3.62 13.38
N PHE A 140 3.34 2.47 13.72
CA PHE A 140 2.01 2.10 13.23
C PHE A 140 0.94 3.01 13.84
N ASP A 141 0.98 3.33 15.15
CA ASP A 141 0.11 4.32 15.79
C ASP A 141 0.16 5.68 15.09
N ARG A 142 1.39 6.16 14.80
CA ARG A 142 1.58 7.40 14.06
C ARG A 142 0.98 7.32 12.66
N THR A 143 1.11 6.18 11.99
CA THR A 143 0.51 5.93 10.68
C THR A 143 -1.01 5.98 10.75
N ILE A 144 -1.60 5.33 11.75
CA ILE A 144 -3.04 5.31 12.01
C ILE A 144 -3.55 6.75 12.24
N GLU A 145 -2.94 7.47 13.20
CA GLU A 145 -3.32 8.87 13.52
C GLU A 145 -3.29 9.77 12.28
N LYS A 146 -2.21 9.71 11.49
CA LYS A 146 -2.06 10.56 10.30
C LYS A 146 -3.02 10.16 9.18
N SER A 147 -3.25 8.86 8.99
CA SER A 147 -4.21 8.35 8.00
C SER A 147 -5.64 8.75 8.35
N GLU A 148 -6.06 8.61 9.60
CA GLU A 148 -7.35 9.09 10.09
C GLU A 148 -7.50 10.61 9.94
N LYS A 149 -6.44 11.37 10.24
CA LYS A 149 -6.42 12.81 10.05
C LYS A 149 -6.60 13.19 8.58
N ALA A 150 -5.96 12.46 7.66
CA ALA A 150 -6.14 12.66 6.22
C ALA A 150 -7.59 12.38 5.80
N ILE A 151 -8.15 11.27 6.26
CA ILE A 151 -9.54 10.87 5.96
C ILE A 151 -10.51 11.92 6.50
N ARG A 152 -10.39 12.30 7.78
CA ARG A 152 -11.29 13.25 8.43
C ARG A 152 -11.27 14.64 7.77
N ARG A 153 -10.07 15.11 7.36
CA ARG A 153 -9.91 16.47 6.80
C ARG A 153 -10.22 16.56 5.31
N HIS A 154 -9.99 15.49 4.56
CA HIS A 154 -9.99 15.57 3.10
C HIS A 154 -11.05 14.68 2.43
N SER A 155 -11.96 14.05 3.19
CA SER A 155 -13.11 13.33 2.65
C SER A 155 -14.11 14.29 2.00
N ILE A 156 -14.55 13.95 0.78
CA ILE A 156 -15.56 14.70 0.03
C ILE A 156 -16.73 13.77 -0.26
N LYS A 157 -17.73 13.78 0.61
CA LYS A 157 -18.93 12.92 0.51
C LYS A 157 -20.09 13.57 -0.24
N ARG A 158 -20.09 14.91 -0.35
CA ARG A 158 -21.16 15.65 -1.01
C ARG A 158 -21.16 15.32 -2.51
N ARG A 159 -22.33 14.93 -3.01
CA ARG A 159 -22.52 14.68 -4.45
C ARG A 159 -22.28 15.96 -5.26
N PRO A 160 -21.53 15.93 -6.36
CA PRO A 160 -21.30 17.09 -7.20
C PRO A 160 -22.60 17.51 -7.90
N GLU A 161 -22.68 18.80 -8.21
CA GLU A 161 -23.78 19.34 -8.99
C GLU A 161 -23.68 18.86 -10.45
N TRP A 162 -24.80 18.50 -11.02
CA TRP A 162 -24.88 18.04 -12.41
C TRP A 162 -25.71 19.03 -13.23
N ASN A 163 -25.17 19.44 -14.40
CA ASN A 163 -25.94 20.24 -15.35
C ASN A 163 -27.10 19.43 -15.90
N LYS A 164 -28.34 19.83 -15.57
CA LYS A 164 -29.57 19.14 -15.96
C LYS A 164 -29.77 19.04 -17.48
N GLN A 165 -29.17 19.98 -18.24
CA GLN A 165 -29.26 20.00 -19.71
C GLN A 165 -28.31 18.98 -20.37
N ARG A 166 -27.32 18.50 -19.64
CA ARG A 166 -26.35 17.52 -20.18
C ARG A 166 -26.86 16.09 -19.94
N ARG A 167 -26.95 15.29 -21.04
CA ARG A 167 -27.25 13.86 -20.96
C ARG A 167 -26.13 13.12 -20.21
N LYS A 168 -26.50 12.25 -19.29
CA LYS A 168 -25.55 11.44 -18.53
C LYS A 168 -25.09 10.25 -19.36
N THR A 169 -23.77 10.04 -19.42
CA THR A 169 -23.17 8.81 -19.92
C THR A 169 -23.15 7.75 -18.80
N LYS A 170 -22.83 6.49 -19.15
CA LYS A 170 -22.65 5.42 -18.16
C LYS A 170 -21.57 5.78 -17.14
N ALA A 171 -20.44 6.32 -17.60
CA ALA A 171 -19.35 6.78 -16.74
C ALA A 171 -19.78 7.93 -15.80
N ASP A 172 -20.59 8.88 -16.30
CA ASP A 172 -21.13 9.96 -15.45
C ASP A 172 -22.04 9.40 -14.35
N ILE A 173 -22.85 8.38 -14.65
CA ILE A 173 -23.73 7.73 -13.68
C ILE A 173 -22.89 7.01 -12.61
N GLU A 174 -21.90 6.24 -13.01
CA GLU A 174 -20.98 5.54 -12.11
C GLU A 174 -20.24 6.54 -11.22
N TRP A 175 -19.74 7.63 -11.78
CA TRP A 175 -19.06 8.68 -11.03
C TRP A 175 -19.99 9.38 -10.04
N LEU A 176 -21.24 9.72 -10.43
CA LEU A 176 -22.23 10.34 -9.57
C LEU A 176 -22.74 9.42 -8.46
N ASN A 177 -22.55 8.11 -8.59
CA ASN A 177 -22.92 7.09 -7.59
C ASN A 177 -21.78 6.77 -6.62
N ARG A 178 -20.65 7.45 -6.71
CA ARG A 178 -19.57 7.33 -5.71
C ARG A 178 -20.03 7.86 -4.35
N HIS A 179 -19.46 7.31 -3.30
CA HIS A 179 -19.66 7.77 -1.92
C HIS A 179 -18.48 8.61 -1.40
N GLU A 180 -17.37 8.59 -2.13
CA GLU A 180 -16.19 9.42 -1.89
C GLU A 180 -15.70 9.99 -3.22
N TYR A 181 -15.44 11.29 -3.24
CA TYR A 181 -15.06 12.03 -4.45
C TYR A 181 -13.62 12.55 -4.43
N ASN A 182 -12.91 12.44 -3.29
CA ASN A 182 -11.48 12.70 -3.28
C ASN A 182 -10.77 11.52 -3.98
N PRO A 183 -10.11 11.75 -5.13
CA PRO A 183 -9.51 10.68 -5.93
C PRO A 183 -8.32 10.00 -5.24
N PHE A 184 -7.69 10.67 -4.26
CA PHE A 184 -6.52 10.16 -3.57
C PHE A 184 -6.85 9.41 -2.26
N LEU A 185 -7.99 9.69 -1.64
CA LEU A 185 -8.26 9.31 -0.24
C LEU A 185 -8.32 7.79 0.01
N TRP A 186 -8.59 7.00 -1.01
CA TRP A 186 -8.55 5.53 -0.90
C TRP A 186 -7.18 5.00 -0.46
N ARG A 187 -6.09 5.71 -0.78
CA ARG A 187 -4.73 5.33 -0.35
C ARG A 187 -4.57 5.50 1.17
N ALA A 188 -5.16 6.56 1.74
CA ALA A 188 -5.15 6.75 3.19
C ALA A 188 -5.97 5.66 3.91
N TRP A 189 -7.12 5.25 3.36
CA TRP A 189 -7.89 4.11 3.87
C TRP A 189 -7.12 2.81 3.80
N LEU A 190 -6.46 2.55 2.67
CA LEU A 190 -5.63 1.36 2.48
C LEU A 190 -4.46 1.33 3.47
N LEU A 191 -3.79 2.46 3.67
CA LEU A 191 -2.66 2.58 4.59
C LEU A 191 -3.08 2.41 6.05
N LEU A 192 -4.23 2.99 6.43
CA LEU A 192 -4.84 2.81 7.75
C LEU A 192 -5.04 1.32 8.07
N GLY A 193 -5.75 0.61 7.19
CA GLY A 193 -5.99 -0.81 7.40
C GLY A 193 -4.70 -1.64 7.41
N LYS A 194 -3.71 -1.31 6.56
CA LYS A 194 -2.39 -1.97 6.58
C LYS A 194 -1.65 -1.75 7.90
N ALA A 195 -1.66 -0.54 8.45
CA ALA A 195 -1.02 -0.25 9.74
C ALA A 195 -1.67 -1.05 10.88
N GLN A 196 -3.00 -1.06 10.96
CA GLN A 196 -3.75 -1.89 11.91
C GLN A 196 -3.43 -3.40 11.75
N PHE A 197 -3.27 -3.88 10.51
CA PHE A 197 -2.86 -5.26 10.24
C PHE A 197 -1.46 -5.57 10.79
N HIS A 198 -0.48 -4.72 10.51
CA HIS A 198 0.91 -4.92 10.98
C HIS A 198 1.08 -4.76 12.49
N GLU A 199 0.21 -4.00 13.13
CA GLU A 199 0.11 -3.90 14.59
C GLU A 199 -0.53 -5.15 15.25
N GLY A 200 -1.16 -6.00 14.44
CA GLY A 200 -1.86 -7.20 14.88
C GLY A 200 -3.32 -6.98 15.25
N ASN A 201 -3.86 -5.79 15.04
CA ASN A 201 -5.26 -5.42 15.27
C ASN A 201 -6.13 -5.86 14.07
N PHE A 202 -6.20 -7.17 13.86
CA PHE A 202 -6.83 -7.75 12.66
C PHE A 202 -8.33 -7.49 12.55
N GLU A 203 -9.04 -7.42 13.67
CA GLU A 203 -10.48 -7.11 13.70
C GLU A 203 -10.76 -5.70 13.21
N GLU A 204 -10.03 -4.71 13.72
CA GLU A 204 -10.15 -3.32 13.29
C GLU A 204 -9.73 -3.14 11.83
N SER A 205 -8.63 -3.78 11.44
CA SER A 205 -8.17 -3.81 10.07
C SER A 205 -9.23 -4.39 9.13
N ALA A 206 -9.84 -5.53 9.47
CA ALA A 206 -10.93 -6.14 8.70
C ALA A 206 -12.14 -5.22 8.60
N ALA A 207 -12.51 -4.54 9.69
CA ALA A 207 -13.59 -3.56 9.71
C ALA A 207 -13.29 -2.36 8.80
N THR A 208 -12.06 -1.85 8.84
CA THR A 208 -11.56 -0.76 7.98
C THR A 208 -11.64 -1.15 6.50
N PHE A 209 -11.14 -2.33 6.12
CA PHE A 209 -11.21 -2.80 4.74
C PHE A 209 -12.64 -3.13 4.29
N GLY A 210 -13.49 -3.67 5.19
CA GLY A 210 -14.90 -3.86 4.93
C GLY A 210 -15.65 -2.55 4.70
N TYR A 211 -15.33 -1.50 5.46
CA TYR A 211 -15.86 -0.16 5.23
C TYR A 211 -15.37 0.40 3.89
N MET A 212 -14.07 0.29 3.60
CA MET A 212 -13.47 0.71 2.34
C MET A 212 -14.14 0.01 1.14
N ALA A 213 -14.40 -1.29 1.22
CA ALA A 213 -15.07 -2.05 0.17
C ALA A 213 -16.50 -1.52 -0.10
N ARG A 214 -17.24 -1.14 0.95
CA ARG A 214 -18.57 -0.51 0.79
C ARG A 214 -18.49 0.90 0.22
N LEU A 215 -17.52 1.70 0.68
CA LEU A 215 -17.32 3.09 0.26
C LEU A 215 -16.96 3.19 -1.23
N TYR A 216 -16.12 2.26 -1.71
CA TYR A 216 -15.59 2.25 -3.07
C TYR A 216 -16.21 1.15 -3.95
N LYS A 217 -17.43 0.69 -3.65
CA LYS A 217 -18.10 -0.39 -4.38
C LYS A 217 -18.21 -0.20 -5.90
N THR A 218 -18.23 1.06 -6.37
CA THR A 218 -18.28 1.41 -7.80
C THR A 218 -16.91 1.51 -8.45
N GLN A 219 -15.84 1.27 -7.70
CA GLN A 219 -14.46 1.39 -8.18
C GLN A 219 -13.76 0.03 -8.07
N PRO A 220 -13.73 -0.77 -9.14
CA PRO A 220 -13.36 -2.19 -9.07
C PRO A 220 -11.93 -2.43 -8.56
N ILE A 221 -10.98 -1.55 -8.91
CA ILE A 221 -9.58 -1.68 -8.46
C ILE A 221 -9.50 -1.55 -6.93
N ILE A 222 -10.13 -0.52 -6.38
CA ILE A 222 -10.08 -0.22 -4.95
C ILE A 222 -10.86 -1.28 -4.16
N LEU A 223 -12.03 -1.67 -4.68
CA LEU A 223 -12.84 -2.75 -4.12
C LEU A 223 -12.06 -4.07 -4.04
N ALA A 224 -11.38 -4.45 -5.11
CA ALA A 224 -10.59 -5.68 -5.15
C ALA A 224 -9.44 -5.66 -4.15
N ARG A 225 -8.71 -4.55 -4.04
CA ARG A 225 -7.65 -4.38 -3.02
C ARG A 225 -8.20 -4.47 -1.59
N ALA A 226 -9.30 -3.78 -1.30
CA ALA A 226 -9.92 -3.82 0.02
C ALA A 226 -10.34 -5.26 0.41
N ARG A 227 -10.97 -6.00 -0.50
CA ARG A 227 -11.35 -7.40 -0.26
C ARG A 227 -10.18 -8.32 -0.06
N ALA A 228 -9.08 -8.15 -0.82
CA ALA A 228 -7.88 -8.94 -0.65
C ALA A 228 -7.29 -8.76 0.76
N TRP A 229 -7.17 -7.52 1.23
CA TRP A 229 -6.67 -7.24 2.58
C TRP A 229 -7.65 -7.67 3.68
N GLN A 230 -8.95 -7.55 3.46
CA GLN A 230 -9.96 -8.06 4.39
C GLN A 230 -9.84 -9.58 4.56
N ALA A 231 -9.65 -10.32 3.45
CA ALA A 231 -9.44 -11.76 3.49
C ALA A 231 -8.15 -12.14 4.24
N LYS A 232 -7.06 -11.35 4.10
CA LYS A 232 -5.83 -11.55 4.90
C LYS A 232 -6.10 -11.41 6.40
N CYS A 233 -6.87 -10.40 6.81
CA CYS A 233 -7.22 -10.21 8.21
C CYS A 233 -8.00 -11.41 8.75
N TYR A 234 -8.98 -11.89 8.00
CA TYR A 234 -9.75 -13.09 8.38
C TYR A 234 -8.87 -14.33 8.47
N ALA A 235 -7.92 -14.51 7.55
CA ALA A 235 -6.96 -15.61 7.59
C ALA A 235 -6.06 -15.56 8.84
N GLU A 236 -5.59 -14.36 9.26
CA GLU A 236 -4.82 -14.19 10.50
C GLU A 236 -5.62 -14.48 11.76
N MET A 237 -6.93 -14.20 11.77
CA MET A 237 -7.84 -14.53 12.85
C MET A 237 -8.29 -16.01 12.86
N GLY A 238 -7.95 -16.77 11.81
CA GLY A 238 -8.38 -18.15 11.64
C GLY A 238 -9.84 -18.30 11.18
N TRP A 239 -10.46 -17.25 10.68
CA TRP A 239 -11.83 -17.23 10.18
C TRP A 239 -11.86 -17.79 8.76
N ARG A 240 -11.82 -19.11 8.67
CA ARG A 240 -11.71 -19.83 7.38
C ARG A 240 -12.90 -19.59 6.47
N TYR A 241 -14.12 -19.67 7.01
CA TYR A 241 -15.32 -19.52 6.22
C TYR A 241 -15.41 -18.15 5.55
N GLU A 242 -15.18 -17.09 6.32
CA GLU A 242 -15.20 -15.72 5.82
C GLU A 242 -14.10 -15.46 4.80
N THR A 243 -12.93 -16.08 5.00
CA THR A 243 -11.82 -16.00 4.05
C THR A 243 -12.18 -16.68 2.73
N GLU A 244 -12.72 -17.90 2.79
CA GLU A 244 -13.12 -18.68 1.62
C GLU A 244 -14.28 -18.04 0.86
N ASP A 245 -15.25 -17.44 1.58
CA ASP A 245 -16.35 -16.70 0.96
C ASP A 245 -15.83 -15.51 0.13
N LEU A 246 -14.92 -14.70 0.67
CA LEU A 246 -14.32 -13.59 -0.07
C LEU A 246 -13.50 -14.06 -1.29
N ILE A 247 -12.75 -15.17 -1.15
CA ILE A 247 -11.95 -15.75 -2.24
C ILE A 247 -12.88 -16.31 -3.33
N THR A 248 -13.91 -17.03 -2.96
CA THR A 248 -14.86 -17.67 -3.91
C THR A 248 -15.67 -16.63 -4.66
N ASN A 249 -16.11 -15.57 -3.95
CA ASN A 249 -16.87 -14.46 -4.57
C ASN A 249 -16.02 -13.56 -5.46
N GLN A 250 -14.68 -13.69 -5.41
CA GLN A 250 -13.78 -12.94 -6.25
C GLN A 250 -13.23 -13.84 -7.35
N HIS A 251 -13.89 -13.84 -8.51
CA HIS A 251 -13.39 -14.56 -9.69
C HIS A 251 -12.06 -13.95 -10.14
N ARG A 252 -11.05 -14.80 -10.35
CA ARG A 252 -9.71 -14.37 -10.73
C ARG A 252 -9.70 -13.53 -12.03
N ASP A 253 -10.48 -13.91 -13.01
CA ASP A 253 -10.56 -13.20 -14.29
C ASP A 253 -11.19 -11.81 -14.17
N SER A 254 -11.87 -11.53 -13.06
CA SER A 254 -12.46 -10.23 -12.75
C SER A 254 -11.54 -9.33 -11.91
N ILE A 255 -10.36 -9.84 -11.49
CA ILE A 255 -9.41 -9.06 -10.68
C ILE A 255 -8.68 -8.06 -11.58
N PRO A 256 -8.83 -6.74 -11.33
CA PRO A 256 -8.08 -5.73 -12.06
C PRO A 256 -6.57 -5.94 -11.92
N ARG A 257 -5.80 -5.66 -12.98
CA ARG A 257 -4.34 -5.89 -13.02
C ARG A 257 -3.62 -5.25 -11.83
N GLN A 258 -4.04 -4.06 -11.40
CA GLN A 258 -3.47 -3.32 -10.29
C GLN A 258 -3.72 -3.96 -8.90
N ALA A 259 -4.68 -4.89 -8.80
CA ALA A 259 -5.01 -5.60 -7.56
C ALA A 259 -4.51 -7.05 -7.55
N VAL A 260 -3.91 -7.52 -8.65
CA VAL A 260 -3.46 -8.93 -8.78
C VAL A 260 -2.41 -9.28 -7.74
N ALA A 261 -1.46 -8.38 -7.47
CA ALA A 261 -0.43 -8.61 -6.45
C ALA A 261 -1.04 -8.83 -5.05
N ASP A 262 -1.98 -7.97 -4.63
CA ASP A 262 -2.66 -8.12 -3.34
C ASP A 262 -3.37 -9.48 -3.23
N TRP A 263 -4.03 -9.92 -4.30
CA TRP A 263 -4.71 -11.20 -4.36
C TRP A 263 -3.76 -12.40 -4.43
N ASP A 264 -2.64 -12.31 -5.17
CA ASP A 264 -1.65 -13.38 -5.20
C ASP A 264 -1.06 -13.62 -3.80
N PHE A 265 -0.76 -12.56 -3.03
CA PHE A 265 -0.34 -12.68 -1.63
C PHE A 265 -1.43 -13.25 -0.71
N THR A 266 -2.69 -12.85 -0.89
CA THR A 266 -3.82 -13.37 -0.11
C THR A 266 -4.03 -14.86 -0.35
N LEU A 267 -3.98 -15.28 -1.61
CA LEU A 267 -4.15 -16.69 -1.99
C LEU A 267 -2.96 -17.54 -1.53
N ALA A 268 -1.74 -17.01 -1.64
CA ALA A 268 -0.55 -17.68 -1.12
C ALA A 268 -0.68 -17.96 0.39
N ASP A 269 -1.09 -16.96 1.17
CA ASP A 269 -1.27 -17.09 2.62
C ASP A 269 -2.40 -18.06 2.97
N HIS A 270 -3.53 -17.97 2.29
CA HIS A 270 -4.67 -18.87 2.49
C HIS A 270 -4.29 -20.33 2.22
N TYR A 271 -3.68 -20.63 1.07
CA TYR A 271 -3.28 -22.00 0.72
C TYR A 271 -2.14 -22.53 1.61
N LEU A 272 -1.25 -21.66 2.06
CA LEU A 272 -0.22 -22.02 3.04
C LEU A 272 -0.83 -22.48 4.36
N ARG A 273 -1.80 -21.71 4.89
CA ARG A 273 -2.50 -22.00 6.17
C ARG A 273 -3.42 -23.21 6.08
N THR A 274 -3.99 -23.49 4.91
CA THR A 274 -4.88 -24.63 4.70
C THR A 274 -4.13 -25.90 4.29
N GLY A 275 -2.79 -25.85 4.17
CA GLY A 275 -1.97 -27.01 3.80
C GLY A 275 -2.07 -27.42 2.33
N GLN A 276 -2.66 -26.57 1.48
CA GLN A 276 -2.75 -26.80 0.04
C GLN A 276 -1.45 -26.37 -0.65
N TYR A 277 -0.38 -27.12 -0.38
CA TYR A 277 1.00 -26.71 -0.70
C TYR A 277 1.27 -26.51 -2.20
N ALA A 278 0.68 -27.30 -3.08
CA ALA A 278 0.86 -27.14 -4.52
C ALA A 278 0.33 -25.78 -5.00
N ASP A 279 -0.84 -25.37 -4.53
CA ASP A 279 -1.40 -24.05 -4.83
C ASP A 279 -0.62 -22.94 -4.12
N ALA A 280 -0.23 -23.13 -2.87
CA ALA A 280 0.61 -22.19 -2.13
C ALA A 280 1.90 -21.88 -2.89
N THR A 281 2.65 -22.91 -3.34
CA THR A 281 3.87 -22.73 -4.14
C THR A 281 3.59 -21.93 -5.41
N ARG A 282 2.52 -22.25 -6.14
CA ARG A 282 2.15 -21.55 -7.37
C ARG A 282 1.93 -20.05 -7.13
N TYR A 283 1.24 -19.68 -6.05
CA TYR A 283 1.00 -18.27 -5.72
C TYR A 283 2.21 -17.60 -5.09
N LEU A 284 3.01 -18.28 -4.28
CA LEU A 284 4.28 -17.77 -3.75
C LEU A 284 5.25 -17.38 -4.87
N LEU A 285 5.36 -18.19 -5.92
CA LEU A 285 6.20 -17.87 -7.08
C LEU A 285 5.70 -16.62 -7.84
N ARG A 286 4.41 -16.30 -7.77
CA ARG A 286 3.88 -15.04 -8.30
C ARG A 286 4.20 -13.88 -7.36
N CYS A 287 4.04 -14.07 -6.04
CA CYS A 287 4.43 -13.08 -5.04
C CYS A 287 5.92 -12.69 -5.18
N ILE A 288 6.80 -13.67 -5.40
CA ILE A 288 8.24 -13.44 -5.63
C ILE A 288 8.48 -12.54 -6.85
N ARG A 289 7.66 -12.62 -7.90
CA ARG A 289 7.75 -11.74 -9.08
C ARG A 289 7.29 -10.32 -8.78
N HIS A 290 6.31 -10.15 -7.91
CA HIS A 290 5.80 -8.85 -7.48
C HIS A 290 6.71 -8.18 -6.44
N GLU A 291 7.40 -8.98 -5.60
CA GLU A 291 8.23 -8.45 -4.52
C GLU A 291 9.53 -7.81 -5.05
N ARG A 292 9.81 -6.58 -4.63
CA ARG A 292 11.02 -5.84 -5.02
C ARG A 292 12.13 -5.91 -3.98
N ARG A 293 11.77 -6.01 -2.69
CA ARG A 293 12.75 -6.06 -1.60
C ARG A 293 13.45 -7.41 -1.54
N ARG A 294 14.77 -7.40 -1.58
CA ARG A 294 15.60 -8.61 -1.56
C ARG A 294 15.33 -9.49 -0.35
N GLN A 295 15.21 -8.90 0.84
CA GLN A 295 14.99 -9.63 2.09
C GLN A 295 13.64 -10.36 2.10
N ARG A 296 12.55 -9.67 1.72
CA ARG A 296 11.23 -10.29 1.60
C ARG A 296 11.19 -11.36 0.52
N LYS A 297 11.84 -11.11 -0.61
CA LYS A 297 11.97 -12.10 -1.69
C LYS A 297 12.71 -13.36 -1.22
N ALA A 298 13.78 -13.19 -0.44
CA ALA A 298 14.50 -14.30 0.17
C ALA A 298 13.61 -15.10 1.13
N ARG A 299 12.83 -14.41 1.98
CA ARG A 299 11.86 -15.06 2.87
C ARG A 299 10.84 -15.90 2.09
N LEU A 300 10.27 -15.36 1.02
CA LEU A 300 9.31 -16.10 0.18
C LEU A 300 9.95 -17.33 -0.46
N TRP A 301 11.20 -17.23 -0.95
CA TRP A 301 11.94 -18.37 -1.45
C TRP A 301 12.22 -19.41 -0.36
N TYR A 302 12.48 -18.99 0.87
CA TYR A 302 12.68 -19.90 2.00
C TYR A 302 11.41 -20.71 2.28
N ILE A 303 10.25 -20.05 2.30
CA ILE A 303 8.93 -20.70 2.47
C ILE A 303 8.69 -21.72 1.33
N VAL A 304 8.99 -21.37 0.08
CA VAL A 304 8.92 -22.32 -1.03
C VAL A 304 9.83 -23.52 -0.76
N GLY A 305 11.06 -23.29 -0.30
CA GLY A 305 11.99 -24.36 0.06
C GLY A 305 11.43 -25.29 1.13
N GLN A 306 10.84 -24.74 2.21
CA GLN A 306 10.21 -25.53 3.26
C GLN A 306 9.03 -26.37 2.74
N ILE A 307 8.19 -25.82 1.87
CA ILE A 307 7.07 -26.55 1.26
C ILE A 307 7.58 -27.70 0.41
N GLU A 308 8.53 -27.45 -0.50
CA GLU A 308 9.06 -28.47 -1.40
C GLU A 308 9.80 -29.57 -0.63
N GLN A 309 10.53 -29.21 0.44
CA GLN A 309 11.15 -30.16 1.34
C GLN A 309 10.12 -31.04 2.05
N HIS A 310 9.04 -30.45 2.57
CA HIS A 310 7.95 -31.17 3.21
C HIS A 310 7.25 -32.15 2.25
N GLN A 311 7.12 -31.79 0.97
CA GLN A 311 6.56 -32.65 -0.08
C GLN A 311 7.56 -33.74 -0.59
N GLY A 312 8.81 -33.69 -0.14
CA GLY A 312 9.84 -34.61 -0.57
C GLY A 312 10.44 -34.29 -1.94
N HIS A 313 10.21 -33.11 -2.46
CA HIS A 313 10.76 -32.62 -3.73
C HIS A 313 12.16 -32.02 -3.52
N SER A 314 13.15 -32.90 -3.22
CA SER A 314 14.49 -32.48 -2.79
C SER A 314 15.18 -31.51 -3.75
N GLN A 315 15.06 -31.75 -5.07
CA GLN A 315 15.70 -30.90 -6.08
C GLN A 315 15.09 -29.48 -6.08
N GLN A 316 13.76 -29.33 -6.02
CA GLN A 316 13.07 -28.06 -5.99
C GLN A 316 13.36 -27.31 -4.70
N ALA A 317 13.38 -28.02 -3.56
CA ALA A 317 13.74 -27.44 -2.27
C ALA A 317 15.17 -26.88 -2.28
N PHE A 318 16.14 -27.66 -2.77
CA PHE A 318 17.52 -27.23 -2.91
C PHE A 318 17.65 -25.94 -3.75
N GLU A 319 17.00 -25.91 -4.90
CA GLU A 319 17.01 -24.72 -5.77
C GLU A 319 16.36 -23.50 -5.10
N ALA A 320 15.25 -23.68 -4.38
CA ALA A 320 14.61 -22.61 -3.64
C ALA A 320 15.54 -22.02 -2.56
N TYR A 321 16.18 -22.88 -1.75
CA TYR A 321 17.17 -22.42 -0.76
C TYR A 321 18.40 -21.78 -1.41
N ARG A 322 18.84 -22.26 -2.58
CA ARG A 322 19.90 -21.64 -3.35
C ARG A 322 19.53 -20.21 -3.79
N HIS A 323 18.27 -19.97 -4.15
CA HIS A 323 17.77 -18.62 -4.43
C HIS A 323 17.84 -17.72 -3.19
N VAL A 324 17.53 -18.24 -1.99
CA VAL A 324 17.67 -17.50 -0.74
C VAL A 324 19.11 -17.00 -0.56
N VAL A 325 20.09 -17.91 -0.62
CA VAL A 325 21.51 -17.60 -0.42
C VAL A 325 22.02 -16.55 -1.45
N ARG A 326 21.59 -16.66 -2.71
CA ARG A 326 21.95 -15.69 -3.76
C ARG A 326 21.43 -14.28 -3.53
N LEU A 327 20.35 -14.14 -2.78
CA LEU A 327 19.75 -12.84 -2.45
C LEU A 327 20.45 -12.13 -1.28
N GLN A 328 21.41 -12.83 -0.61
CA GLN A 328 22.16 -12.28 0.53
C GLN A 328 21.25 -11.67 1.61
N PRO A 329 20.35 -12.45 2.20
CA PRO A 329 19.48 -12.01 3.26
C PRO A 329 20.25 -11.79 4.57
N PRO A 330 19.58 -11.36 5.67
CA PRO A 330 20.16 -11.35 7.00
C PRO A 330 20.74 -12.72 7.38
N TYR A 331 21.80 -12.71 8.19
CA TYR A 331 22.60 -13.88 8.56
C TYR A 331 21.76 -15.09 8.99
N GLU A 332 20.77 -14.89 9.84
CA GLU A 332 19.94 -16.00 10.35
C GLU A 332 19.22 -16.75 9.23
N LEU A 333 18.61 -16.03 8.29
CA LEU A 333 17.90 -16.63 7.16
C LEU A 333 18.87 -17.31 6.19
N GLU A 334 20.03 -16.71 5.93
CA GLU A 334 21.07 -17.32 5.09
C GLU A 334 21.62 -18.61 5.71
N PHE A 335 21.94 -18.56 7.01
CA PHE A 335 22.47 -19.69 7.75
C PHE A 335 21.49 -20.88 7.73
N ASN A 336 20.23 -20.66 8.05
CA ASN A 336 19.21 -21.70 8.01
C ASN A 336 18.96 -22.22 6.60
N ALA A 337 19.01 -21.36 5.57
CA ALA A 337 18.91 -21.83 4.19
C ALA A 337 20.06 -22.75 3.78
N ARG A 338 21.30 -22.47 4.23
CA ARG A 338 22.47 -23.34 3.97
C ARG A 338 22.35 -24.68 4.70
N ILE A 339 21.88 -24.69 5.96
CA ILE A 339 21.61 -25.93 6.70
C ILE A 339 20.58 -26.76 5.95
N SER A 340 19.42 -26.17 5.61
CA SER A 340 18.35 -26.86 4.91
C SER A 340 18.80 -27.39 3.54
N GLN A 341 19.69 -26.70 2.81
CA GLN A 341 20.30 -27.22 1.60
C GLN A 341 21.08 -28.53 1.86
N THR A 342 21.88 -28.56 2.93
CA THR A 342 22.68 -29.73 3.28
C THR A 342 21.79 -30.91 3.69
N GLU A 343 20.75 -30.67 4.48
CA GLU A 343 19.77 -31.68 4.89
C GLU A 343 19.04 -32.30 3.70
N VAL A 344 18.61 -31.46 2.75
CA VAL A 344 17.93 -31.93 1.54
C VAL A 344 18.86 -32.78 0.66
N MET A 345 20.14 -32.42 0.54
CA MET A 345 21.14 -33.23 -0.19
C MET A 345 21.36 -34.57 0.50
N ALA A 346 21.60 -34.56 1.81
CA ALA A 346 21.81 -35.78 2.58
C ALA A 346 20.61 -36.75 2.47
N SER A 347 19.39 -36.22 2.50
CA SER A 347 18.17 -37.01 2.35
C SER A 347 17.99 -37.58 0.92
N ALA A 348 18.44 -36.85 -0.09
CA ALA A 348 18.41 -37.32 -1.48
C ALA A 348 19.43 -38.47 -1.72
N ASP A 349 20.63 -38.30 -1.17
CA ASP A 349 21.69 -39.32 -1.26
C ASP A 349 21.28 -40.60 -0.52
N ALA A 350 20.70 -40.50 0.67
CA ALA A 350 20.18 -41.65 1.43
C ALA A 350 19.08 -42.40 0.65
N LYS A 351 18.17 -41.69 -0.03
CA LYS A 351 17.17 -42.32 -0.91
C LYS A 351 17.77 -42.96 -2.16
N GLY A 352 18.87 -42.41 -2.66
CA GLY A 352 19.63 -42.99 -3.79
C GLY A 352 20.37 -44.29 -3.42
N MET A 353 20.85 -44.43 -2.18
CA MET A 353 21.52 -45.63 -1.69
C MET A 353 20.57 -46.81 -1.39
N ILE A 354 19.27 -46.54 -1.22
CA ILE A 354 18.24 -47.54 -0.93
C ILE A 354 17.64 -48.13 -2.24
N ARG A 355 17.94 -47.55 -3.40
CA ARG A 355 17.56 -48.07 -4.72
C ARG A 355 18.68 -48.84 -5.35
#